data_b4da9a65c948f36772623851377297e7
#
_entry.id   b4da9a65c948f36772623851377297e7
#
_cell.length_a   1.000
_cell.length_b   1.000
_cell.length_c   1.000
_cell.angle_alpha   90.00
_cell.angle_beta   90.00
_cell.angle_gamma   90.00
#
_symmetry.space_group_name_H-M   'P 1'
#
loop_
_entity.id
_entity.type
_entity.pdbx_description
1 polymer ?
#
loop_
_entity_poly.entity_id
_entity_poly.type
_entity_poly.pdbx_seq_one_letter_code
_entity_poly.pdbx_strand_id
1 'polypeptide(L)'
;MQFDSKFVIVVADDLPVWQKLNVVSFLSGGVTSTSMVETGKQYVDGNDNTYLPLCIQPTIVLKVKRSKLSTFVQRANRANIETAIFIEDMFATGHDEANRSSVRYYDTESLPLVGIAMCAEKKLVDKVVKGAKLHD
;
A
#
# COMPACT_ATOMS: atom_id res chain seq x y z
N MET A 1 -4.78 2.26 22.01
CA MET A 1 -4.74 0.86 21.57
C MET A 1 -3.46 0.60 20.80
N GLN A 2 -2.78 -0.49 21.11
CA GLN A 2 -1.56 -0.90 20.40
C GLN A 2 -1.88 -2.07 19.47
N PHE A 3 -1.20 -2.11 18.33
CA PHE A 3 -1.33 -3.19 17.36
C PHE A 3 -0.02 -3.93 17.22
N ASP A 4 -0.07 -5.25 17.08
CA ASP A 4 1.11 -6.07 16.79
C ASP A 4 1.53 -5.98 15.33
N SER A 5 0.61 -5.57 14.47
CA SER A 5 0.84 -5.36 13.04
C SER A 5 1.04 -3.88 12.74
N LYS A 6 1.63 -3.63 11.57
CA LYS A 6 1.87 -2.28 11.05
C LYS A 6 1.39 -2.21 9.61
N PHE A 7 0.55 -1.23 9.31
CA PHE A 7 0.01 -0.98 7.98
C PHE A 7 0.77 0.20 7.37
N VAL A 8 1.57 -0.09 6.33
CA VAL A 8 2.36 0.94 5.65
C VAL A 8 2.02 0.99 4.17
N ILE A 9 2.08 2.19 3.63
CA ILE A 9 2.03 2.45 2.19
C ILE A 9 3.27 3.26 1.86
N VAL A 10 4.06 2.78 0.89
CA VAL A 10 5.29 3.47 0.47
C VAL A 10 5.11 3.94 -0.96
N VAL A 11 5.27 5.23 -1.20
CA VAL A 11 5.14 5.81 -2.54
C VAL A 11 6.45 6.39 -3.01
N ALA A 12 6.66 6.37 -4.33
CA ALA A 12 7.78 7.06 -4.94
C ALA A 12 7.67 8.57 -4.68
N ASP A 13 8.77 9.20 -4.27
CA ASP A 13 8.79 10.60 -3.89
C ASP A 13 8.66 11.58 -5.07
N ASP A 14 8.88 11.09 -6.29
CA ASP A 14 8.93 11.90 -7.51
C ASP A 14 7.59 11.95 -8.29
N LEU A 15 6.52 11.40 -7.74
CA LEU A 15 5.21 11.43 -8.41
C LEU A 15 4.53 12.79 -8.21
N PRO A 16 3.76 13.27 -9.20
CA PRO A 16 2.83 14.38 -8.99
C PRO A 16 1.85 14.05 -7.86
N VAL A 17 1.36 15.06 -7.17
CA VAL A 17 0.47 14.87 -6.01
C VAL A 17 -0.74 14.01 -6.33
N TRP A 18 -1.42 14.28 -7.46
CA TRP A 18 -2.62 13.50 -7.81
C TRP A 18 -2.34 12.01 -8.00
N GLN A 19 -1.15 11.69 -8.54
CA GLN A 19 -0.73 10.29 -8.70
C GLN A 19 -0.43 9.65 -7.35
N LYS A 20 0.21 10.36 -6.44
CA LYS A 20 0.45 9.87 -5.08
C LYS A 20 -0.86 9.53 -4.37
N LEU A 21 -1.84 10.43 -4.45
CA LEU A 21 -3.15 10.23 -3.85
C LEU A 21 -3.87 9.03 -4.46
N ASN A 22 -3.79 8.88 -5.76
CA ASN A 22 -4.39 7.77 -6.49
C ASN A 22 -3.75 6.44 -6.08
N VAL A 23 -2.42 6.38 -6.06
CA VAL A 23 -1.67 5.18 -5.66
C VAL A 23 -2.01 4.77 -4.24
N VAL A 24 -1.99 5.71 -3.29
CA VAL A 24 -2.33 5.44 -1.89
C VAL A 24 -3.74 4.87 -1.77
N SER A 25 -4.69 5.44 -2.50
CA SER A 25 -6.09 5.02 -2.49
C SER A 25 -6.23 3.56 -2.96
N PHE A 26 -5.64 3.21 -4.10
CA PHE A 26 -5.71 1.85 -4.63
C PHE A 26 -5.00 0.84 -3.74
N LEU A 27 -3.81 1.18 -3.26
CA LEU A 27 -3.04 0.28 -2.40
C LEU A 27 -3.72 0.02 -1.06
N SER A 28 -4.33 1.04 -0.48
CA SER A 28 -5.10 0.89 0.75
C SER A 28 -6.25 -0.08 0.55
N GLY A 29 -6.99 0.04 -0.56
CA GLY A 29 -8.07 -0.89 -0.89
C GLY A 29 -7.59 -2.33 -1.01
N GLY A 30 -6.42 -2.54 -1.65
CA GLY A 30 -5.85 -3.86 -1.81
C GLY A 30 -5.50 -4.52 -0.47
N VAL A 31 -4.85 -3.79 0.41
CA VAL A 31 -4.44 -4.32 1.73
C VAL A 31 -5.63 -4.53 2.65
N THR A 32 -6.62 -3.63 2.63
CA THR A 32 -7.80 -3.77 3.48
C THR A 32 -8.71 -4.93 3.06
N SER A 33 -8.52 -5.47 1.85
CA SER A 33 -9.23 -6.68 1.43
C SER A 33 -8.69 -7.96 2.08
N THR A 34 -7.54 -7.88 2.75
CA THR A 34 -6.94 -9.03 3.44
C THR A 34 -7.47 -9.17 4.86
N SER A 35 -7.24 -10.34 5.47
CA SER A 35 -7.63 -10.58 6.87
C SER A 35 -6.74 -9.88 7.88
N MET A 36 -5.64 -9.26 7.44
CA MET A 36 -4.69 -8.59 8.34
C MET A 36 -5.18 -7.23 8.84
N VAL A 37 -6.17 -6.65 8.18
CA VAL A 37 -6.69 -5.32 8.52
C VAL A 37 -8.12 -5.46 9.05
N GLU A 38 -8.38 -4.88 10.22
CA GLU A 38 -9.71 -4.85 10.82
C GLU A 38 -10.38 -3.50 10.55
N THR A 39 -11.67 -3.55 10.19
CA THR A 39 -12.50 -2.35 10.13
C THR A 39 -13.29 -2.21 11.43
N GLY A 40 -13.59 -0.98 11.79
CA GLY A 40 -14.36 -0.69 12.99
C GLY A 40 -15.87 -0.83 12.77
N LYS A 41 -16.61 -0.21 13.64
CA LYS A 41 -18.07 -0.13 13.55
C LYS A 41 -18.47 1.11 12.75
N GLN A 42 -19.69 1.12 12.24
CA GLN A 42 -20.24 2.30 11.58
C GLN A 42 -20.18 3.51 12.51
N TYR A 43 -19.97 4.67 11.93
CA TYR A 43 -20.08 5.93 12.66
C TYR A 43 -21.54 6.40 12.65
N VAL A 44 -21.95 7.01 13.74
CA VAL A 44 -23.31 7.56 13.89
C VAL A 44 -23.15 9.01 14.35
N ASP A 45 -23.79 9.96 13.65
CA ASP A 45 -23.72 11.36 14.05
C ASP A 45 -24.79 11.74 15.07
N GLY A 46 -24.82 13.00 15.48
CA GLY A 46 -25.75 13.47 16.47
C GLY A 46 -27.22 13.44 16.05
N ASN A 47 -27.53 13.22 14.79
CA ASN A 47 -28.88 13.12 14.25
C ASN A 47 -29.21 11.69 13.79
N ASP A 48 -28.43 10.70 14.23
CA ASP A 48 -28.62 9.27 13.94
C ASP A 48 -28.40 8.89 12.48
N ASN A 49 -27.74 9.72 11.70
CA ASN A 49 -27.28 9.31 10.38
C ASN A 49 -26.05 8.38 10.51
N THR A 50 -25.99 7.32 9.71
CA THR A 50 -24.94 6.33 9.79
C THR A 50 -23.95 6.47 8.62
N TYR A 51 -22.69 6.18 8.91
CA TYR A 51 -21.60 6.28 7.94
C TYR A 51 -20.75 5.02 7.99
N LEU A 52 -20.06 4.73 6.88
CA LEU A 52 -19.25 3.54 6.76
C LEU A 52 -18.11 3.52 7.79
N PRO A 53 -17.76 2.32 8.27
CA PRO A 53 -16.60 2.18 9.17
C PRO A 53 -15.30 2.41 8.43
N LEU A 54 -14.28 2.76 9.18
CA LEU A 54 -12.91 2.87 8.68
C LEU A 54 -12.03 1.77 9.30
N CYS A 55 -10.84 1.58 8.74
CA CYS A 55 -9.83 0.74 9.33
C CYS A 55 -9.49 1.27 10.73
N ILE A 56 -9.42 0.40 11.73
CA ILE A 56 -9.20 0.83 13.11
C ILE A 56 -7.74 1.13 13.44
N GLN A 57 -6.79 0.60 12.68
CA GLN A 57 -5.39 0.88 12.92
C GLN A 57 -4.88 2.00 11.99
N PRO A 58 -3.90 2.78 12.44
CA PRO A 58 -3.35 3.84 11.60
C PRO A 58 -2.71 3.29 10.34
N THR A 59 -2.90 3.98 9.23
CA THR A 59 -2.18 3.72 7.98
C THR A 59 -1.04 4.71 7.89
N ILE A 60 0.19 4.21 7.80
CA ILE A 60 1.38 5.04 7.76
C ILE A 60 1.84 5.18 6.32
N VAL A 61 1.92 6.40 5.81
CA VAL A 61 2.38 6.67 4.46
C VAL A 61 3.84 7.12 4.50
N LEU A 62 4.67 6.36 3.79
CA LEU A 62 6.11 6.61 3.68
C LEU A 62 6.45 7.01 2.26
N LYS A 63 7.58 7.68 2.09
CA LYS A 63 8.13 8.03 0.78
C LYS A 63 9.55 7.47 0.64
N VAL A 64 9.93 7.20 -0.61
CA VAL A 64 11.25 6.68 -0.91
C VAL A 64 11.60 7.01 -2.36
N LYS A 65 12.85 6.97 -2.72
CA LYS A 65 13.26 7.04 -4.12
C LYS A 65 12.68 5.85 -4.87
N ARG A 66 12.13 6.09 -6.05
CA ARG A 66 11.48 5.07 -6.89
C ARG A 66 12.35 3.81 -7.02
N SER A 67 13.64 3.97 -7.21
CA SER A 67 14.57 2.86 -7.39
C SER A 67 14.69 1.91 -6.19
N LYS A 68 14.25 2.33 -5.01
CA LYS A 68 14.30 1.50 -3.79
C LYS A 68 13.09 0.56 -3.65
N LEU A 69 12.00 0.83 -4.35
CA LEU A 69 10.77 0.04 -4.20
C LEU A 69 10.97 -1.42 -4.59
N SER A 70 11.76 -1.69 -5.62
CA SER A 70 12.06 -3.07 -6.02
C SER A 70 12.72 -3.85 -4.88
N THR A 71 13.67 -3.25 -4.18
CA THR A 71 14.31 -3.88 -3.02
C THR A 71 13.29 -4.21 -1.95
N PHE A 72 12.34 -3.31 -1.67
CA PHE A 72 11.31 -3.52 -0.66
C PHE A 72 10.38 -4.68 -1.04
N VAL A 73 9.94 -4.74 -2.30
CA VAL A 73 9.11 -5.85 -2.78
C VAL A 73 9.84 -7.18 -2.65
N GLN A 74 11.11 -7.22 -3.02
CA GLN A 74 11.90 -8.45 -2.89
C GLN A 74 12.06 -8.87 -1.44
N ARG A 75 12.27 -7.93 -0.52
CA ARG A 75 12.32 -8.23 0.93
C ARG A 75 10.97 -8.79 1.42
N ALA A 76 9.88 -8.18 1.01
CA ALA A 76 8.53 -8.63 1.38
C ALA A 76 8.25 -10.04 0.87
N ASN A 77 8.61 -10.33 -0.38
CA ASN A 77 8.43 -11.65 -0.97
C ASN A 77 9.23 -12.71 -0.21
N ARG A 78 10.47 -12.40 0.16
CA ARG A 78 11.31 -13.33 0.94
C ARG A 78 10.74 -13.58 2.34
N ALA A 79 10.07 -12.61 2.92
CA ALA A 79 9.44 -12.73 4.23
C ALA A 79 8.02 -13.31 4.15
N ASN A 80 7.55 -13.66 2.97
CA ASN A 80 6.19 -14.17 2.72
C ASN A 80 5.10 -13.19 3.18
N ILE A 81 5.32 -11.91 3.01
CA ILE A 81 4.34 -10.88 3.33
C ILE A 81 3.49 -10.61 2.08
N GLU A 82 2.16 -10.70 2.24
CA GLU A 82 1.25 -10.30 1.17
C GLU A 82 1.39 -8.81 0.92
N THR A 83 1.68 -8.43 -0.31
CA THR A 83 2.02 -7.06 -0.67
C THR A 83 1.17 -6.58 -1.84
N ALA A 84 0.54 -5.41 -1.69
CA ALA A 84 -0.10 -4.73 -2.81
C ALA A 84 0.94 -3.89 -3.54
N ILE A 85 0.86 -3.86 -4.86
CA ILE A 85 1.81 -3.09 -5.69
C ILE A 85 1.05 -2.21 -6.67
N PHE A 86 1.68 -1.09 -7.06
CA PHE A 86 1.20 -0.22 -8.13
C PHE A 86 2.39 0.09 -9.05
N ILE A 87 2.24 -0.18 -10.35
CA ILE A 87 3.30 0.05 -11.33
C ILE A 87 2.92 1.21 -12.25
N GLU A 88 3.91 1.83 -12.87
CA GLU A 88 3.76 2.99 -13.75
C GLU A 88 2.71 2.76 -14.84
N ASP A 89 2.70 1.57 -15.44
CA ASP A 89 1.77 1.20 -16.52
C ASP A 89 0.30 1.42 -16.14
N MET A 90 -0.01 1.27 -14.87
CA MET A 90 -1.40 1.35 -14.38
C MET A 90 -2.01 2.74 -14.52
N PHE A 91 -1.20 3.78 -14.66
CA PHE A 91 -1.72 5.12 -14.92
C PHE A 91 -2.31 5.26 -16.34
N ALA A 92 -1.93 4.37 -17.25
CA ALA A 92 -2.36 4.41 -18.64
C ALA A 92 -3.38 3.32 -19.00
N THR A 93 -3.68 2.41 -18.08
CA THR A 93 -4.64 1.33 -18.33
C THR A 93 -6.06 1.79 -18.03
N GLY A 94 -7.02 1.16 -18.71
CA GLY A 94 -8.43 1.51 -18.55
C GLY A 94 -9.21 0.57 -17.63
N HIS A 95 -8.66 -0.55 -17.22
CA HIS A 95 -9.36 -1.54 -16.41
C HIS A 95 -8.39 -2.52 -15.71
N ASP A 96 -8.93 -3.22 -14.72
CA ASP A 96 -8.17 -4.12 -13.85
C ASP A 96 -7.48 -5.26 -14.60
N GLU A 97 -8.12 -5.84 -15.60
CA GLU A 97 -7.51 -6.94 -16.36
C GLU A 97 -6.27 -6.47 -17.12
N ALA A 98 -6.28 -5.26 -17.65
CA ALA A 98 -5.09 -4.68 -18.28
C ALA A 98 -3.95 -4.46 -17.27
N ASN A 99 -4.30 -4.11 -16.03
CA ASN A 99 -3.31 -3.99 -14.94
C ASN A 99 -2.64 -5.33 -14.67
N ARG A 100 -3.43 -6.39 -14.61
CA ARG A 100 -2.91 -7.74 -14.36
C ARG A 100 -1.98 -8.19 -15.47
N SER A 101 -2.34 -7.94 -16.73
CA SER A 101 -1.49 -8.23 -17.89
C SER A 101 -0.18 -7.44 -17.86
N SER A 102 -0.24 -6.17 -17.46
CA SER A 102 0.95 -5.32 -17.35
C SER A 102 1.92 -5.86 -16.30
N VAL A 103 1.42 -6.26 -15.13
CA VAL A 103 2.26 -6.85 -14.08
C VAL A 103 2.90 -8.16 -14.56
N ARG A 104 2.14 -8.98 -15.24
CA ARG A 104 2.62 -10.28 -15.74
C ARG A 104 3.77 -10.16 -16.74
N TYR A 105 3.85 -9.05 -17.42
CA TYR A 105 4.90 -8.78 -18.43
C TYR A 105 6.30 -8.67 -17.84
N TYR A 106 6.43 -8.27 -16.57
CA TYR A 106 7.73 -8.02 -15.94
C TYR A 106 8.16 -9.13 -14.99
N ASP A 107 9.47 -9.36 -14.92
CA ASP A 107 10.05 -10.08 -13.78
C ASP A 107 9.98 -9.18 -12.53
N THR A 108 10.01 -9.80 -11.35
CA THR A 108 9.89 -9.06 -10.09
C THR A 108 10.85 -7.89 -9.99
N GLU A 109 12.12 -8.11 -10.31
CA GLU A 109 13.15 -7.07 -10.22
C GLU A 109 13.02 -5.97 -11.26
N SER A 110 12.23 -6.20 -12.32
CA SER A 110 12.03 -5.25 -13.42
C SER A 110 10.71 -4.49 -13.32
N LEU A 111 9.88 -4.78 -12.33
CA LEU A 111 8.60 -4.07 -12.15
C LEU A 111 8.84 -2.57 -12.01
N PRO A 112 8.19 -1.73 -12.84
CA PRO A 112 8.32 -0.26 -12.71
C PRO A 112 7.44 0.27 -11.58
N LEU A 113 7.81 -0.06 -10.34
CA LEU A 113 7.03 0.23 -9.15
C LEU A 113 6.97 1.74 -8.86
N VAL A 114 5.80 2.22 -8.48
CA VAL A 114 5.58 3.58 -7.99
C VAL A 114 5.00 3.58 -6.59
N GLY A 115 4.55 2.43 -6.09
CA GLY A 115 4.08 2.29 -4.72
C GLY A 115 3.89 0.83 -4.33
N ILE A 116 3.96 0.59 -3.05
CA ILE A 116 3.69 -0.72 -2.44
C ILE A 116 2.97 -0.50 -1.11
N ALA A 117 2.27 -1.51 -0.66
CA ALA A 117 1.62 -1.47 0.65
C ALA A 117 1.53 -2.85 1.26
N MET A 118 1.54 -2.91 2.57
CA MET A 118 1.44 -4.16 3.31
C MET A 118 0.97 -3.92 4.73
N CYS A 119 0.39 -4.96 5.32
CA CYS A 119 0.08 -5.00 6.74
C CYS A 119 0.53 -6.34 7.28
N ALA A 120 1.50 -6.33 8.18
CA ALA A 120 2.08 -7.53 8.75
C ALA A 120 2.69 -7.21 10.11
N GLU A 121 3.30 -8.20 10.74
CA GLU A 121 3.96 -8.04 12.04
C GLU A 121 4.96 -6.89 11.96
N LYS A 122 4.94 -6.04 12.99
CA LYS A 122 5.70 -4.79 13.06
C LYS A 122 7.16 -4.92 12.69
N LYS A 123 7.86 -5.87 13.29
CA LYS A 123 9.30 -6.06 13.06
C LYS A 123 9.62 -6.46 11.62
N LEU A 124 8.75 -7.27 11.01
CA LEU A 124 8.91 -7.69 9.62
C LEU A 124 8.72 -6.50 8.68
N VAL A 125 7.68 -5.71 8.92
CA VAL A 125 7.41 -4.52 8.10
C VAL A 125 8.56 -3.52 8.21
N ASP A 126 9.04 -3.27 9.43
CA ASP A 126 10.15 -2.33 9.65
C ASP A 126 11.42 -2.75 8.91
N LYS A 127 11.69 -4.05 8.83
CA LYS A 127 12.84 -4.55 8.05
C LYS A 127 12.64 -4.35 6.55
N VAL A 128 11.43 -4.59 6.06
CA VAL A 128 11.12 -4.44 4.63
C VAL A 128 11.28 -3.01 4.18
N VAL A 129 10.75 -2.06 4.93
CA VAL A 129 10.70 -0.64 4.52
C VAL A 129 11.85 0.19 5.05
N LYS A 130 12.89 -0.45 5.57
CA LYS A 130 14.09 0.25 6.07
C LYS A 130 14.68 1.11 4.96
N GLY A 131 14.82 2.41 5.24
CA GLY A 131 15.29 3.40 4.28
C GLY A 131 14.21 4.34 3.78
N ALA A 132 12.93 3.99 3.97
CA ALA A 132 11.82 4.91 3.68
C ALA A 132 11.66 5.92 4.82
N LYS A 133 11.09 7.08 4.48
CA LYS A 133 10.84 8.17 5.44
C LYS A 133 9.35 8.46 5.50
N LEU A 134 8.90 8.95 6.65
CA LEU A 134 7.53 9.42 6.78
C LEU A 134 7.25 10.49 5.73
N HIS A 135 6.12 10.38 5.03
CA HIS A 135 5.74 11.37 4.03
C HIS A 135 5.33 12.67 4.73
N ASP A 136 5.81 13.80 4.22
CA ASP A 136 5.49 15.14 4.74
C ASP A 136 4.08 15.62 4.40
#